data_d511a36bf28a227f8e084974d1544e3a
#
_entry.id   d511a36bf28a227f8e084974d1544e3a
#
_cell.length_a   1.000
_cell.length_b   1.000
_cell.length_c   1.000
_cell.angle_alpha   90.00
_cell.angle_beta   90.00
_cell.angle_gamma   90.00
#
_symmetry.space_group_name_H-M   'P 1'
#
loop_
_entity.id
_entity.type
_entity.pdbx_description
1 polymer ?
#
loop_
_entity_poly.entity_id
_entity_poly.type
_entity_poly.pdbx_seq_one_letter_code
_entity_poly.pdbx_strand_id
1 'polypeptide(L)'
;ARRLLDNPEDAEDVMQEVFLKLWYMRGELDYYNNVMALSVQITKHLCLNRMKVRERTEGEAGEQFFICDASTPYTQLEQKDSLEHVMRLINKLPGLQQTILRMKHVDGFEVEEIAGLTGSTPEAVRMNLSRARKRVREQFFKMQTL
;
A
#
# COMPACT_ATOMS: atom_id res chain seq x y z
N ALA A 1 18.23 2.56 -2.78
CA ALA A 1 18.22 2.47 -1.33
C ALA A 1 19.47 3.08 -0.71
N ARG A 2 20.67 2.66 -1.09
CA ARG A 2 21.95 3.15 -0.50
C ARG A 2 22.16 4.66 -0.60
N ARG A 3 21.56 5.34 -1.56
CA ARG A 3 21.66 6.81 -1.68
C ARG A 3 20.72 7.57 -0.73
N LEU A 4 19.69 6.89 -0.22
CA LEU A 4 18.68 7.49 0.65
C LEU A 4 18.82 7.06 2.11
N LEU A 5 19.44 5.91 2.36
CA LEU A 5 19.65 5.36 3.69
C LEU A 5 21.15 5.32 4.01
N ASP A 6 21.50 5.89 5.14
CA ASP A 6 22.90 5.95 5.61
C ASP A 6 23.40 4.60 6.13
N ASN A 7 22.48 3.75 6.60
CA ASN A 7 22.79 2.43 7.12
C ASN A 7 22.72 1.37 6.01
N PRO A 8 23.84 0.64 5.72
CA PRO A 8 23.86 -0.43 4.73
C PRO A 8 22.88 -1.57 5.01
N GLU A 9 22.65 -1.93 6.28
CA GLU A 9 21.73 -2.99 6.68
C GLU A 9 20.27 -2.61 6.34
N ASP A 10 19.87 -1.38 6.62
CA ASP A 10 18.55 -0.87 6.25
C ASP A 10 18.36 -0.84 4.74
N ALA A 11 19.40 -0.49 3.99
CA ALA A 11 19.35 -0.50 2.54
C ALA A 11 19.17 -1.92 1.97
N GLU A 12 19.82 -2.91 2.55
CA GLU A 12 19.66 -4.33 2.17
C GLU A 12 18.27 -4.84 2.49
N ASP A 13 17.73 -4.52 3.68
CA ASP A 13 16.38 -4.88 4.08
C ASP A 13 15.32 -4.29 3.14
N VAL A 14 15.48 -3.03 2.74
CA VAL A 14 14.60 -2.39 1.76
C VAL A 14 14.69 -3.11 0.41
N MET A 15 15.87 -3.47 -0.04
CA MET A 15 16.02 -4.20 -1.31
C MET A 15 15.34 -5.57 -1.26
N GLN A 16 15.47 -6.31 -0.18
CA GLN A 16 14.77 -7.58 0.01
C GLN A 16 13.25 -7.38 0.00
N GLU A 17 12.76 -6.36 0.67
CA GLU A 17 11.32 -6.04 0.69
C GLU A 17 10.79 -5.66 -0.70
N VAL A 18 11.56 -4.91 -1.50
CA VAL A 18 11.23 -4.61 -2.89
C VAL A 18 11.11 -5.89 -3.73
N PHE A 19 12.06 -6.81 -3.61
CA PHE A 19 12.02 -8.09 -4.31
C PHE A 19 10.81 -8.92 -3.92
N LEU A 20 10.50 -9.02 -2.65
CA LEU A 20 9.32 -9.74 -2.17
C LEU A 20 8.04 -9.11 -2.70
N LYS A 21 7.91 -7.79 -2.69
CA LYS A 21 6.74 -7.10 -3.26
C LYS A 21 6.59 -7.39 -4.75
N LEU A 22 7.65 -7.26 -5.53
CA LEU A 22 7.62 -7.57 -6.96
C LEU A 22 7.27 -9.04 -7.22
N TRP A 23 7.78 -9.95 -6.42
CA TRP A 23 7.45 -11.36 -6.51
C TRP A 23 5.98 -11.65 -6.23
N TYR A 24 5.42 -11.06 -5.16
CA TYR A 24 3.99 -11.22 -4.85
C TYR A 24 3.08 -10.64 -5.91
N MET A 25 3.49 -9.55 -6.55
CA MET A 25 2.70 -8.90 -7.60
C MET A 25 3.11 -9.33 -9.03
N ARG A 26 3.86 -10.41 -9.19
CA ARG A 26 4.35 -10.86 -10.49
C ARG A 26 3.26 -11.09 -11.54
N GLY A 27 2.08 -11.52 -11.13
CA GLY A 27 0.92 -11.68 -12.02
C GLY A 27 0.25 -10.38 -12.46
N GLU A 28 0.59 -9.27 -11.82
CA GLU A 28 0.03 -7.94 -12.09
C GLU A 28 1.02 -7.03 -12.84
N LEU A 29 2.24 -7.49 -13.08
CA LEU A 29 3.30 -6.67 -13.70
C LEU A 29 2.96 -6.22 -15.13
N ASP A 30 2.08 -6.93 -15.82
CA ASP A 30 1.60 -6.57 -17.16
C ASP A 30 0.78 -5.25 -17.16
N TYR A 31 0.24 -4.84 -16.02
CA TYR A 31 -0.47 -3.57 -15.89
C TYR A 31 0.46 -2.34 -15.81
N TYR A 32 1.75 -2.58 -15.66
CA TYR A 32 2.74 -1.52 -15.53
C TYR A 32 3.51 -1.32 -16.82
N ASN A 33 3.70 -0.06 -17.21
CA ASN A 33 4.48 0.28 -18.40
C ASN A 33 5.95 -0.10 -18.29
N ASN A 34 6.49 0.03 -17.09
CA ASN A 34 7.92 -0.15 -16.85
C ASN A 34 8.14 -0.66 -15.42
N VAL A 35 8.49 -1.94 -15.32
CA VAL A 35 8.76 -2.61 -14.05
C VAL A 35 9.97 -2.01 -13.32
N MET A 36 10.96 -1.53 -14.06
CA MET A 36 12.13 -0.86 -13.48
C MET A 36 11.71 0.45 -12.79
N ALA A 37 10.89 1.27 -13.45
CA ALA A 37 10.35 2.50 -12.85
C ALA A 37 9.51 2.18 -11.61
N LEU A 38 8.69 1.14 -11.66
CA LEU A 38 7.92 0.66 -10.52
C LEU A 38 8.84 0.27 -9.35
N SER A 39 9.89 -0.51 -9.59
CA SER A 39 10.83 -0.94 -8.55
C SER A 39 11.56 0.23 -7.90
N VAL A 40 11.94 1.25 -8.68
CA VAL A 40 12.56 2.48 -8.18
C VAL A 40 11.59 3.26 -7.29
N GLN A 41 10.33 3.40 -7.69
CA GLN A 41 9.31 4.09 -6.89
C GLN A 41 8.99 3.34 -5.59
N ILE A 42 8.85 2.04 -5.63
CA ILE A 42 8.68 1.21 -4.42
C ILE A 42 9.87 1.39 -3.47
N THR A 43 11.08 1.32 -3.99
CA THR A 43 12.31 1.53 -3.21
C THR A 43 12.32 2.90 -2.54
N LYS A 44 12.00 3.95 -3.29
CA LYS A 44 11.92 5.32 -2.77
C LYS A 44 10.90 5.44 -1.64
N HIS A 45 9.70 4.91 -1.83
CA HIS A 45 8.64 4.93 -0.80
C HIS A 45 9.04 4.20 0.47
N LEU A 46 9.64 3.02 0.36
CA LEU A 46 10.12 2.25 1.51
C LEU A 46 11.25 2.96 2.25
N CYS A 47 12.20 3.57 1.54
CA CYS A 47 13.26 4.35 2.15
C CYS A 47 12.71 5.56 2.91
N LEU A 48 11.79 6.32 2.30
CA LEU A 48 11.16 7.48 2.95
C LEU A 48 10.35 7.08 4.19
N ASN A 49 9.65 5.96 4.14
CA ASN A 49 8.91 5.45 5.29
C ASN A 49 9.86 5.07 6.44
N ARG A 50 10.99 4.42 6.15
CA ARG A 50 12.00 4.10 7.17
C ARG A 50 12.63 5.35 7.78
N MET A 51 12.93 6.36 6.98
CA MET A 51 13.44 7.64 7.46
C MET A 51 12.46 8.32 8.40
N LYS A 52 11.17 8.35 8.06
CA LYS A 52 10.11 8.91 8.91
C LYS A 52 9.95 8.17 10.24
N VAL A 53 10.04 6.85 10.22
CA VAL A 53 9.99 6.03 11.44
C VAL A 53 11.19 6.32 12.32
N ARG A 54 12.38 6.44 11.75
CA ARG A 54 13.62 6.74 12.46
C ARG A 54 13.57 8.13 13.08
N GLU A 55 13.15 9.16 12.35
CA GLU A 55 12.96 10.52 12.87
C GLU A 55 11.99 10.55 14.06
N ARG A 56 10.92 9.76 14.03
CA ARG A 56 9.98 9.62 15.15
C ARG A 56 10.58 8.92 16.34
N THR A 57 11.56 8.03 16.14
CA THR A 57 12.21 7.28 17.21
C THR A 57 13.37 8.06 17.84
N GLU A 58 14.06 8.90 17.05
CA GLU A 58 15.20 9.73 17.49
C GLU A 58 14.77 11.12 17.97
N GLY A 59 13.62 11.63 17.54
CA GLY A 59 12.99 12.84 18.05
C GLY A 59 12.30 12.50 19.36
N GLU A 60 12.90 13.04 20.46
CA GLU A 60 12.43 12.89 21.84
C GLU A 60 10.92 12.73 21.99
N ALA A 61 10.55 11.86 22.90
CA ALA A 61 9.40 11.86 23.81
C ALA A 61 8.55 13.15 23.85
N GLY A 62 8.05 13.58 22.74
CA GLY A 62 7.11 14.64 22.55
C GLY A 62 5.97 14.11 21.70
N GLU A 63 4.92 13.66 22.37
CA GLU A 63 3.67 13.21 21.78
C GLU A 63 3.84 12.10 20.73
N GLN A 64 4.12 10.91 21.24
CA GLN A 64 3.55 9.72 20.64
C GLN A 64 2.08 10.03 20.39
N PHE A 65 1.76 10.40 19.15
CA PHE A 65 0.50 9.97 18.59
C PHE A 65 0.61 8.45 18.46
N PHE A 66 0.64 7.78 19.58
CA PHE A 66 -0.12 6.59 19.70
C PHE A 66 -1.53 7.04 19.33
N ILE A 67 -1.98 6.66 18.16
CA ILE A 67 -3.29 6.07 18.13
C ILE A 67 -3.13 4.97 19.15
N CYS A 68 -3.35 5.36 20.40
CA CYS A 68 -3.54 4.44 21.47
C CYS A 68 -4.79 3.72 21.02
N ASP A 69 -4.53 2.62 20.35
CA ASP A 69 -5.53 1.63 20.15
C ASP A 69 -5.89 1.20 21.57
N ALA A 70 -6.87 1.88 22.15
CA ALA A 70 -7.58 1.44 23.34
C ALA A 70 -8.40 0.20 22.96
N SER A 71 -7.93 -0.53 21.94
CA SER A 71 -8.52 -1.76 21.49
C SER A 71 -8.13 -2.85 22.47
N THR A 72 -9.13 -3.38 23.14
CA THR A 72 -8.99 -4.64 23.87
C THR A 72 -8.51 -5.73 22.90
N PRO A 73 -7.87 -6.82 23.39
CA PRO A 73 -7.49 -7.97 22.52
C PRO A 73 -8.65 -8.47 21.66
N TYR A 74 -9.89 -8.33 22.13
CA TYR A 74 -11.11 -8.67 21.41
C TYR A 74 -11.37 -7.73 20.22
N THR A 75 -11.24 -6.43 20.42
CA THR A 75 -11.39 -5.41 19.35
C THR A 75 -10.27 -5.50 18.31
N GLN A 76 -9.07 -5.86 18.71
CA GLN A 76 -7.96 -6.13 17.78
C GLN A 76 -8.23 -7.34 16.90
N LEU A 77 -8.85 -8.39 17.44
CA LEU A 77 -9.23 -9.58 16.69
C LEU A 77 -10.33 -9.26 15.67
N GLU A 78 -11.37 -8.53 16.08
CA GLU A 78 -12.44 -8.08 15.18
C GLU A 78 -11.93 -7.16 14.07
N GLN A 79 -11.00 -6.25 14.37
CA GLN A 79 -10.37 -5.38 13.38
C GLN A 79 -9.51 -6.17 12.41
N LYS A 80 -8.79 -7.17 12.88
CA LYS A 80 -7.98 -8.06 12.05
C LYS A 80 -8.86 -8.87 11.10
N ASP A 81 -9.94 -9.44 11.58
CA ASP A 81 -10.90 -10.18 10.76
C ASP A 81 -11.56 -9.28 9.71
N SER A 82 -11.90 -8.05 10.09
CA SER A 82 -12.46 -7.06 9.17
C SER A 82 -11.46 -6.66 8.09
N LEU A 83 -10.18 -6.50 8.44
CA LEU A 83 -9.13 -6.18 7.49
C LEU A 83 -8.89 -7.33 6.50
N GLU A 84 -8.84 -8.57 6.99
CA GLU A 84 -8.73 -9.75 6.13
C GLU A 84 -9.92 -9.87 5.17
N HIS A 85 -11.13 -9.55 5.64
CA HIS A 85 -12.32 -9.50 4.80
C HIS A 85 -12.21 -8.47 3.69
N VAL A 86 -11.80 -7.25 4.01
CA VAL A 86 -11.59 -6.18 3.03
C VAL A 86 -10.52 -6.58 2.01
N MET A 87 -9.43 -7.18 2.45
CA MET A 87 -8.36 -7.66 1.55
C MET A 87 -8.86 -8.75 0.61
N ARG A 88 -9.71 -9.67 1.08
CA ARG A 88 -10.35 -10.68 0.20
C ARG A 88 -11.26 -10.03 -0.85
N LEU A 89 -11.99 -8.99 -0.48
CA LEU A 89 -12.85 -8.25 -1.42
C LEU A 89 -12.01 -7.51 -2.47
N ILE A 90 -10.91 -6.90 -2.06
CA ILE A 90 -9.95 -6.24 -2.98
C ILE A 90 -9.40 -7.26 -3.98
N ASN A 91 -9.05 -8.47 -3.52
CA ASN A 91 -8.52 -9.52 -4.37
C ASN A 91 -9.52 -10.05 -5.42
N LYS A 92 -10.82 -9.79 -5.24
CA LYS A 92 -11.88 -10.14 -6.22
C LYS A 92 -12.15 -9.04 -7.26
N LEU A 93 -11.52 -7.88 -7.14
CA LEU A 93 -11.69 -6.80 -8.11
C LEU A 93 -11.04 -7.16 -9.46
N PRO A 94 -11.52 -6.58 -10.58
CA PRO A 94 -10.82 -6.64 -11.86
C PRO A 94 -9.36 -6.18 -11.72
N GLY A 95 -8.43 -6.83 -12.43
CA GLY A 95 -6.99 -6.70 -12.21
C GLY A 95 -6.48 -5.27 -12.13
N LEU A 96 -6.84 -4.40 -13.08
CA LEU A 96 -6.39 -3.01 -13.06
C LEU A 96 -6.97 -2.21 -11.87
N GLN A 97 -8.23 -2.41 -11.54
CA GLN A 97 -8.86 -1.74 -10.38
C GLN A 97 -8.23 -2.20 -9.06
N GLN A 98 -7.94 -3.49 -8.94
CA GLN A 98 -7.24 -4.07 -7.81
C GLN A 98 -5.85 -3.45 -7.66
N THR A 99 -5.08 -3.42 -8.73
CA THR A 99 -3.73 -2.85 -8.77
C THR A 99 -3.72 -1.39 -8.35
N ILE A 100 -4.57 -0.56 -8.94
CA ILE A 100 -4.68 0.87 -8.64
C ILE A 100 -5.10 1.10 -7.18
N LEU A 101 -6.06 0.33 -6.68
CA LEU A 101 -6.54 0.45 -5.30
C LEU A 101 -5.44 0.10 -4.30
N ARG A 102 -4.68 -0.96 -4.56
CA ARG A 102 -3.54 -1.35 -3.74
C ARG A 102 -2.43 -0.31 -3.75
N MET A 103 -2.06 0.19 -4.93
CA MET A 103 -1.04 1.23 -5.04
C MET A 103 -1.40 2.46 -4.19
N LYS A 104 -2.65 2.90 -4.24
CA LYS A 104 -3.09 4.08 -3.49
C LYS A 104 -3.16 3.84 -1.98
N HIS A 105 -3.76 2.74 -1.54
CA HIS A 105 -4.12 2.54 -0.13
C HIS A 105 -3.16 1.65 0.65
N VAL A 106 -2.47 0.74 -0.03
CA VAL A 106 -1.48 -0.15 0.61
C VAL A 106 -0.07 0.39 0.45
N ASP A 107 0.29 0.76 -0.77
CA ASP A 107 1.65 1.19 -1.11
C ASP A 107 1.86 2.71 -0.96
N GLY A 108 0.79 3.50 -0.85
CA GLY A 108 0.85 4.93 -0.59
C GLY A 108 1.25 5.80 -1.79
N PHE A 109 1.08 5.31 -3.02
CA PHE A 109 1.35 6.08 -4.23
C PHE A 109 0.35 7.21 -4.44
N GLU A 110 0.79 8.32 -4.99
CA GLU A 110 -0.08 9.40 -5.45
C GLU A 110 -0.72 9.07 -6.81
N VAL A 111 -1.85 9.73 -7.09
CA VAL A 111 -2.61 9.48 -8.33
C VAL A 111 -1.77 9.70 -9.58
N GLU A 112 -0.95 10.74 -9.58
CA GLU A 112 -0.05 11.08 -10.67
C GLU A 112 1.04 10.03 -10.89
N GLU A 113 1.59 9.48 -9.80
CA GLU A 113 2.57 8.39 -9.85
C GLU A 113 1.93 7.11 -10.41
N ILE A 114 0.72 6.78 -9.95
CA ILE A 114 -0.04 5.62 -10.44
C ILE A 114 -0.33 5.77 -11.93
N ALA A 115 -0.76 6.94 -12.37
CA ALA A 115 -1.02 7.24 -13.77
C ALA A 115 0.21 7.00 -14.64
N GLY A 116 1.36 7.52 -14.23
CA GLY A 116 2.62 7.31 -14.94
C GLY A 116 3.06 5.86 -15.01
N LEU A 117 2.92 5.12 -13.89
CA LEU A 117 3.34 3.72 -13.81
C LEU A 117 2.42 2.75 -14.56
N THR A 118 1.13 3.06 -14.65
CA THR A 118 0.12 2.22 -15.32
C THR A 118 -0.19 2.63 -16.75
N GLY A 119 0.42 3.71 -17.23
CA GLY A 119 0.13 4.25 -18.56
C GLY A 119 -1.28 4.83 -18.71
N SER A 120 -1.87 5.24 -17.60
CA SER A 120 -3.20 5.83 -17.52
C SER A 120 -3.12 7.34 -17.33
N THR A 121 -4.24 8.02 -17.47
CA THR A 121 -4.37 9.41 -17.07
C THR A 121 -4.75 9.54 -15.60
N PRO A 122 -4.43 10.66 -14.91
CA PRO A 122 -4.88 10.88 -13.54
C PRO A 122 -6.41 10.79 -13.37
N GLU A 123 -7.17 11.25 -14.35
CA GLU A 123 -8.64 11.15 -14.36
C GLU A 123 -9.10 9.70 -14.44
N ALA A 124 -8.48 8.87 -15.27
CA ALA A 124 -8.76 7.45 -15.38
C ALA A 124 -8.42 6.73 -14.07
N VAL A 125 -7.32 7.07 -13.43
CA VAL A 125 -6.96 6.53 -12.10
C VAL A 125 -8.01 6.87 -11.05
N ARG A 126 -8.45 8.13 -10.96
CA ARG A 126 -9.50 8.56 -10.03
C ARG A 126 -10.82 7.83 -10.28
N MET A 127 -11.18 7.64 -11.54
CA MET A 127 -12.39 6.90 -11.92
C MET A 127 -12.30 5.42 -11.50
N ASN A 128 -11.18 4.77 -11.75
CA ASN A 128 -10.96 3.39 -11.32
C ASN A 128 -10.96 3.25 -9.80
N LEU A 129 -10.36 4.19 -9.07
CA LEU A 129 -10.42 4.22 -7.60
C LEU A 129 -11.85 4.36 -7.09
N SER A 130 -12.63 5.26 -7.68
CA SER A 130 -14.04 5.46 -7.30
C SER A 130 -14.87 4.19 -7.52
N ARG A 131 -14.72 3.56 -8.68
CA ARG A 131 -15.40 2.29 -9.00
C ARG A 131 -14.97 1.15 -8.10
N ALA A 132 -13.68 1.02 -7.84
CA ALA A 132 -13.14 -0.01 -6.95
C ALA A 132 -13.66 0.14 -5.52
N ARG A 133 -13.62 1.35 -4.97
CA ARG A 133 -14.16 1.64 -3.63
C ARG A 133 -15.65 1.35 -3.52
N LYS A 134 -16.42 1.72 -4.54
CA LYS A 134 -17.85 1.44 -4.58
C LYS A 134 -18.12 -0.06 -4.55
N ARG A 135 -17.43 -0.85 -5.37
CA ARG A 135 -17.57 -2.31 -5.41
C ARG A 135 -17.21 -2.96 -4.08
N VAL A 136 -16.10 -2.56 -3.47
CA VAL A 136 -15.69 -3.09 -2.15
C VAL A 136 -16.75 -2.77 -1.11
N ARG A 137 -17.23 -1.54 -1.08
CA ARG A 137 -18.27 -1.11 -0.13
C ARG A 137 -19.56 -1.90 -0.29
N GLU A 138 -20.07 -2.04 -1.52
CA GLU A 138 -21.29 -2.78 -1.80
C GLU A 138 -21.18 -4.25 -1.39
N GLN A 139 -20.05 -4.88 -1.67
CA GLN A 139 -19.82 -6.28 -1.28
C GLN A 139 -19.66 -6.43 0.24
N PHE A 140 -18.99 -5.50 0.88
CA PHE A 140 -18.84 -5.50 2.33
C PHE A 140 -20.18 -5.40 3.04
N PHE A 141 -21.07 -4.48 2.62
CA PHE A 141 -22.40 -4.36 3.18
C PHE A 141 -23.28 -5.59 2.92
N LYS A 142 -23.19 -6.20 1.74
CA LYS A 142 -23.90 -7.46 1.46
C LYS A 142 -23.50 -8.59 2.39
N MET A 143 -22.26 -8.63 2.81
CA MET A 143 -21.78 -9.66 3.72
C MET A 143 -22.23 -9.43 5.16
N GLN A 144 -22.42 -8.17 5.58
CA GLN A 144 -22.93 -7.83 6.91
C GLN A 144 -24.43 -8.05 7.05
N THR A 145 -25.18 -8.10 5.95
CA THR A 145 -26.62 -8.28 5.93
C THR A 145 -27.04 -9.76 5.90
N LEU A 146 -26.11 -10.65 5.74
CA LEU A 146 -26.29 -12.10 5.84
C LEU A 146 -25.97 -12.54 7.27
#